data_db7c45a08105b83746c2143c7a32aa58
#
_entry.id   db7c45a08105b83746c2143c7a32aa58
#
_cell.length_a   1.000
_cell.length_b   1.000
_cell.length_c   1.000
_cell.angle_alpha   90.00
_cell.angle_beta   90.00
_cell.angle_gamma   90.00
#
_symmetry.space_group_name_H-M   'P 1'
#
loop_
_entity.id
_entity.type
_entity.pdbx_description
1 polymer ?
#
loop_
_entity_poly.entity_id
_entity_poly.type
_entity_poly.pdbx_seq_one_letter_code
_entity_poly.pdbx_strand_id
1 'polypeptide(L)'
;MDICLPIRDIYVRKILDSGGSPAVEAEVLAGEDIVGTASVAGQKGEQEIEAGIEQMHSQIAEELIGKNLFEQEEIDHLLEKRKEIPQEVSLAVSIATARAAAGKLKLSLYRYLGGTHALKLPALLILAADGTAEETEMDFRELMLVPKGISSVQGQIRAAGEIDSLFREALKKRNGREGEPDRKKQDAADGGVLKLLEKAVEEAGYQCGKEIFFAVNAGAGRLYEKQSGVYRFPAESRRCGQRVERSREELIEYLTRLTGEYPISLLEDPLYREDREGIQELEKKLEDREDCEKKTVLGRRSVMIDPGEIYTLTELSERVREVTEQGKGIILCRQRKETEDAALVDAAVAFGIGQMKLGSPGCLEAAVKYNRLLKLEEKLGKSLGTDCP
;
A
#
# COMPACT_ATOMS: atom_id res chain seq x y z
N MET A 1 -6.84 -11.31 -39.48
CA MET A 1 -6.12 -10.02 -39.60
C MET A 1 -5.33 -9.89 -38.31
N ASP A 2 -4.05 -10.06 -38.40
CA ASP A 2 -3.18 -9.76 -37.28
C ASP A 2 -3.18 -8.25 -37.10
N ILE A 3 -3.77 -7.76 -36.00
CA ILE A 3 -3.77 -6.35 -35.67
C ILE A 3 -2.38 -6.05 -35.13
N CYS A 4 -1.48 -5.59 -35.99
CA CYS A 4 -0.16 -5.13 -35.59
C CYS A 4 -0.20 -3.60 -35.51
N LEU A 5 0.11 -3.04 -34.35
CA LEU A 5 0.27 -1.63 -34.14
C LEU A 5 1.65 -1.36 -33.56
N PRO A 6 2.63 -0.94 -34.39
CA PRO A 6 4.00 -0.77 -33.91
C PRO A 6 4.12 0.42 -32.95
N ILE A 7 4.93 0.24 -31.93
CA ILE A 7 5.43 1.34 -31.10
C ILE A 7 6.31 2.22 -32.01
N ARG A 8 6.05 3.52 -32.00
CA ARG A 8 6.77 4.50 -32.83
C ARG A 8 7.85 5.24 -32.05
N ASP A 9 7.55 5.54 -30.79
CA ASP A 9 8.48 6.24 -29.95
C ASP A 9 8.15 6.03 -28.47
N ILE A 10 9.14 6.24 -27.59
CA ILE A 10 9.04 6.15 -26.14
C ILE A 10 9.79 7.32 -25.53
N TYR A 11 9.07 8.16 -24.82
CA TYR A 11 9.63 9.27 -24.05
C TYR A 11 9.54 8.98 -22.56
N VAL A 12 10.64 9.13 -21.85
CA VAL A 12 10.69 9.02 -20.40
C VAL A 12 11.28 10.30 -19.84
N ARG A 13 10.65 10.86 -18.83
CA ARG A 13 11.11 12.11 -18.21
C ARG A 13 11.05 12.05 -16.70
N LYS A 14 11.87 12.87 -16.06
CA LYS A 14 11.80 13.11 -14.63
C LYS A 14 10.65 14.06 -14.32
N ILE A 15 9.84 13.69 -13.34
CA ILE A 15 8.80 14.51 -12.72
C ILE A 15 9.00 14.52 -11.21
N LEU A 16 8.05 15.06 -10.45
CA LEU A 16 8.08 15.06 -8.97
C LEU A 16 6.97 14.19 -8.41
N ASP A 17 7.26 13.51 -7.30
CA ASP A 17 6.27 12.82 -6.47
C ASP A 17 5.59 13.77 -5.47
N SER A 18 4.66 13.25 -4.67
CA SER A 18 3.92 14.00 -3.63
C SER A 18 4.81 14.57 -2.51
N GLY A 19 6.06 14.18 -2.42
CA GLY A 19 7.04 14.69 -1.47
C GLY A 19 8.07 15.63 -2.10
N GLY A 20 7.93 15.98 -3.40
CA GLY A 20 8.89 16.78 -4.13
C GLY A 20 10.18 16.04 -4.48
N SER A 21 10.18 14.71 -4.41
CA SER A 21 11.33 13.89 -4.82
C SER A 21 11.18 13.46 -6.28
N PRO A 22 12.29 13.06 -6.93
CA PRO A 22 12.25 12.57 -8.30
C PRO A 22 11.30 11.39 -8.48
N ALA A 23 10.51 11.46 -9.53
CA ALA A 23 9.63 10.41 -10.03
C ALA A 23 9.77 10.31 -11.55
N VAL A 24 9.17 9.31 -12.15
CA VAL A 24 9.29 9.02 -13.58
C VAL A 24 7.93 9.11 -14.25
N GLU A 25 7.88 9.76 -15.41
CA GLU A 25 6.76 9.69 -16.34
C GLU A 25 7.22 9.11 -17.66
N ALA A 26 6.48 8.15 -18.21
CA ALA A 26 6.70 7.57 -19.52
C ALA A 26 5.52 7.85 -20.45
N GLU A 27 5.82 8.16 -21.71
CA GLU A 27 4.86 8.22 -22.81
C GLU A 27 5.25 7.21 -23.88
N VAL A 28 4.31 6.38 -24.29
CA VAL A 28 4.46 5.41 -25.38
C VAL A 28 3.57 5.82 -26.54
N LEU A 29 4.17 6.08 -27.70
CA LEU A 29 3.50 6.48 -28.92
C LEU A 29 3.38 5.30 -29.86
N ALA A 30 2.19 5.03 -30.39
CA ALA A 30 1.95 3.97 -31.35
C ALA A 30 0.98 4.40 -32.45
N GLY A 31 1.19 3.88 -33.66
CA GLY A 31 0.41 4.32 -34.82
C GLY A 31 0.58 5.80 -35.10
N GLU A 32 -0.50 6.49 -35.52
CA GLU A 32 -0.45 7.91 -35.87
C GLU A 32 -0.77 8.82 -34.68
N ASP A 33 -1.68 8.42 -33.78
CA ASP A 33 -2.30 9.28 -32.78
C ASP A 33 -2.53 8.60 -31.41
N ILE A 34 -1.97 7.44 -31.19
CA ILE A 34 -2.13 6.71 -29.93
C ILE A 34 -1.00 7.05 -28.98
N VAL A 35 -1.38 7.55 -27.81
CA VAL A 35 -0.45 7.86 -26.72
C VAL A 35 -0.96 7.22 -25.44
N GLY A 36 -0.06 6.51 -24.77
CA GLY A 36 -0.27 6.06 -23.40
C GLY A 36 0.73 6.74 -22.48
N THR A 37 0.26 7.29 -21.37
CA THR A 37 1.10 7.99 -20.40
C THR A 37 0.95 7.35 -19.06
N ALA A 38 2.05 7.19 -18.31
CA ALA A 38 2.04 6.69 -16.94
C ALA A 38 3.13 7.32 -16.10
N SER A 39 2.87 7.46 -14.80
CA SER A 39 3.88 7.93 -13.86
C SER A 39 4.03 7.02 -12.65
N VAL A 40 5.28 6.89 -12.18
CA VAL A 40 5.65 6.04 -11.05
C VAL A 40 6.57 6.82 -10.11
N ALA A 41 6.29 6.79 -8.81
CA ALA A 41 7.13 7.44 -7.81
C ALA A 41 8.51 6.77 -7.73
N GLY A 42 9.56 7.57 -7.60
CA GLY A 42 10.92 7.09 -7.48
C GLY A 42 11.23 6.51 -6.11
N GLN A 43 11.93 5.39 -6.07
CA GLN A 43 12.52 4.84 -4.84
C GLN A 43 14.03 5.04 -4.81
N LYS A 44 14.61 5.31 -5.97
CA LYS A 44 16.04 5.53 -6.17
C LYS A 44 16.42 6.99 -6.01
N GLY A 45 17.72 7.23 -5.85
CA GLY A 45 18.24 8.58 -5.85
C GLY A 45 18.12 9.27 -7.21
N GLU A 46 18.12 10.60 -7.23
CA GLU A 46 17.96 11.39 -8.44
C GLU A 46 18.93 10.98 -9.56
N GLN A 47 20.21 10.77 -9.23
CA GLN A 47 21.23 10.36 -10.19
C GLN A 47 20.95 8.99 -10.82
N GLU A 48 20.44 8.04 -10.04
CA GLU A 48 20.09 6.69 -10.54
C GLU A 48 18.88 6.77 -11.49
N ILE A 49 17.89 7.60 -11.17
CA ILE A 49 16.72 7.83 -12.04
C ILE A 49 17.14 8.49 -13.34
N GLU A 50 17.97 9.52 -13.30
CA GLU A 50 18.47 10.22 -14.51
C GLU A 50 19.30 9.27 -15.40
N ALA A 51 20.19 8.47 -14.80
CA ALA A 51 20.94 7.45 -15.52
C ALA A 51 20.03 6.40 -16.18
N GLY A 52 19.00 5.94 -15.46
CA GLY A 52 18.01 4.99 -15.99
C GLY A 52 17.19 5.58 -17.16
N ILE A 53 16.82 6.85 -17.08
CA ILE A 53 16.13 7.56 -18.18
C ILE A 53 17.04 7.67 -19.41
N GLU A 54 18.31 8.01 -19.22
CA GLU A 54 19.30 8.09 -20.31
C GLU A 54 19.51 6.71 -20.96
N GLN A 55 19.63 5.64 -20.17
CA GLN A 55 19.74 4.26 -20.68
C GLN A 55 18.47 3.84 -21.44
N MET A 56 17.30 4.21 -20.95
CA MET A 56 16.04 3.93 -21.64
C MET A 56 16.06 4.56 -23.04
N HIS A 57 16.42 5.85 -23.16
CA HIS A 57 16.44 6.55 -24.45
C HIS A 57 17.53 6.06 -25.40
N SER A 58 18.73 5.77 -24.88
CA SER A 58 19.89 5.48 -25.74
C SER A 58 20.00 4.04 -26.19
N GLN A 59 19.33 3.10 -25.51
CA GLN A 59 19.52 1.66 -25.76
C GLN A 59 18.20 0.90 -25.86
N ILE A 60 17.28 1.11 -24.90
CA ILE A 60 16.12 0.21 -24.72
C ILE A 60 14.97 0.62 -25.64
N ALA A 61 14.76 1.94 -25.82
CA ALA A 61 13.72 2.45 -26.70
C ALA A 61 13.89 1.90 -28.13
N GLU A 62 15.12 1.80 -28.64
CA GLU A 62 15.39 1.25 -29.97
C GLU A 62 14.97 -0.22 -30.10
N GLU A 63 15.09 -1.03 -29.03
CA GLU A 63 14.65 -2.43 -29.03
C GLU A 63 13.13 -2.58 -28.98
N LEU A 64 12.43 -1.58 -28.41
CA LEU A 64 10.97 -1.57 -28.26
C LEU A 64 10.27 -0.92 -29.47
N ILE A 65 10.91 0.03 -30.14
CA ILE A 65 10.38 0.65 -31.36
C ILE A 65 10.18 -0.44 -32.44
N GLY A 66 9.00 -0.43 -33.05
CA GLY A 66 8.60 -1.41 -34.04
C GLY A 66 7.94 -2.67 -33.46
N LYS A 67 8.03 -2.92 -32.15
CA LYS A 67 7.28 -3.99 -31.48
C LYS A 67 5.78 -3.71 -31.55
N ASN A 68 5.01 -4.79 -31.59
CA ASN A 68 3.56 -4.68 -31.59
C ASN A 68 3.05 -4.28 -30.21
N LEU A 69 2.36 -3.13 -30.13
CA LEU A 69 1.80 -2.58 -28.89
C LEU A 69 0.94 -3.57 -28.09
N PHE A 70 0.31 -4.54 -28.75
CA PHE A 70 -0.56 -5.51 -28.09
C PHE A 70 0.17 -6.72 -27.50
N GLU A 71 1.47 -6.83 -27.71
CA GLU A 71 2.31 -7.91 -27.18
C GLU A 71 2.96 -7.47 -25.84
N GLN A 72 2.10 -7.14 -24.85
CA GLN A 72 2.52 -6.63 -23.55
C GLN A 72 3.58 -7.52 -22.88
N GLU A 73 3.39 -8.85 -22.88
CA GLU A 73 4.32 -9.78 -22.24
C GLU A 73 5.70 -9.76 -22.92
N GLU A 74 5.77 -9.65 -24.26
CA GLU A 74 7.06 -9.56 -24.97
C GLU A 74 7.80 -8.27 -24.59
N ILE A 75 7.06 -7.14 -24.56
CA ILE A 75 7.61 -5.83 -24.19
C ILE A 75 8.10 -5.86 -22.74
N ASP A 76 7.29 -6.36 -21.83
CA ASP A 76 7.60 -6.43 -20.41
C ASP A 76 8.81 -7.34 -20.14
N HIS A 77 8.90 -8.50 -20.80
CA HIS A 77 10.07 -9.37 -20.68
C HIS A 77 11.37 -8.75 -21.22
N LEU A 78 11.30 -7.84 -22.20
CA LEU A 78 12.48 -7.06 -22.62
C LEU A 78 12.90 -6.10 -21.53
N LEU A 79 11.96 -5.38 -20.90
CA LEU A 79 12.22 -4.49 -19.78
C LEU A 79 12.81 -5.23 -18.57
N GLU A 80 12.26 -6.38 -18.21
CA GLU A 80 12.71 -7.21 -17.08
C GLU A 80 14.14 -7.74 -17.21
N LYS A 81 14.62 -7.95 -18.44
CA LYS A 81 16.02 -8.33 -18.70
C LYS A 81 17.01 -7.22 -18.42
N ARG A 82 16.55 -5.97 -18.34
CA ARG A 82 17.36 -4.77 -18.15
C ARG A 82 17.38 -4.34 -16.68
N LYS A 83 17.94 -5.22 -15.82
CA LYS A 83 18.02 -4.96 -14.36
C LYS A 83 18.90 -3.78 -13.97
N GLU A 84 19.64 -3.23 -14.91
CA GLU A 84 20.42 -2.01 -14.76
C GLU A 84 19.59 -0.73 -14.72
N ILE A 85 18.36 -0.75 -15.28
CA ILE A 85 17.44 0.40 -15.17
C ILE A 85 16.59 0.30 -13.90
N PRO A 86 16.27 1.44 -13.27
CA PRO A 86 15.39 1.48 -12.11
C PRO A 86 14.00 0.91 -12.42
N GLN A 87 13.41 0.23 -11.44
CA GLN A 87 12.09 -0.38 -11.57
C GLN A 87 11.01 0.62 -11.95
N GLU A 88 11.07 1.82 -11.41
CA GLU A 88 10.12 2.90 -11.70
C GLU A 88 10.13 3.32 -13.17
N VAL A 89 11.27 3.26 -13.85
CA VAL A 89 11.39 3.52 -15.28
C VAL A 89 10.72 2.40 -16.08
N SER A 90 11.05 1.16 -15.77
CA SER A 90 10.46 -0.02 -16.44
C SER A 90 8.94 -0.09 -16.23
N LEU A 91 8.49 0.09 -14.99
CA LEU A 91 7.07 0.03 -14.64
C LEU A 91 6.28 1.16 -15.32
N ALA A 92 6.82 2.37 -15.39
CA ALA A 92 6.18 3.47 -16.09
C ALA A 92 5.98 3.17 -17.58
N VAL A 93 7.00 2.62 -18.25
CA VAL A 93 6.91 2.22 -19.68
C VAL A 93 5.90 1.07 -19.86
N SER A 94 5.93 0.05 -19.02
CA SER A 94 4.97 -1.06 -19.05
C SER A 94 3.52 -0.58 -18.91
N ILE A 95 3.24 0.29 -17.94
CA ILE A 95 1.89 0.86 -17.74
C ILE A 95 1.48 1.76 -18.92
N ALA A 96 2.38 2.58 -19.43
CA ALA A 96 2.13 3.46 -20.57
C ALA A 96 1.79 2.66 -21.83
N THR A 97 2.51 1.54 -22.06
CA THR A 97 2.23 0.60 -23.16
C THR A 97 0.81 0.01 -23.03
N ALA A 98 0.46 -0.50 -21.84
CA ALA A 98 -0.87 -1.05 -21.60
C ALA A 98 -1.99 -0.01 -21.80
N ARG A 99 -1.75 1.25 -21.37
CA ARG A 99 -2.71 2.35 -21.59
C ARG A 99 -2.88 2.72 -23.05
N ALA A 100 -1.79 2.77 -23.82
CA ALA A 100 -1.85 3.00 -25.26
C ALA A 100 -2.68 1.91 -25.95
N ALA A 101 -2.42 0.63 -25.63
CA ALA A 101 -3.15 -0.50 -26.17
C ALA A 101 -4.63 -0.48 -25.78
N ALA A 102 -4.95 -0.22 -24.49
CA ALA A 102 -6.31 -0.08 -24.01
C ALA A 102 -7.05 1.07 -24.71
N GLY A 103 -6.39 2.22 -24.89
CA GLY A 103 -6.93 3.39 -25.60
C GLY A 103 -7.26 3.08 -27.05
N LYS A 104 -6.40 2.37 -27.75
CA LYS A 104 -6.65 1.95 -29.14
C LYS A 104 -7.88 1.06 -29.25
N LEU A 105 -8.04 0.15 -28.28
CA LEU A 105 -9.18 -0.78 -28.24
C LEU A 105 -10.45 -0.12 -27.62
N LYS A 106 -10.37 1.13 -27.20
CA LYS A 106 -11.44 1.85 -26.48
C LYS A 106 -11.91 1.12 -25.21
N LEU A 107 -10.97 0.43 -24.56
CA LEU A 107 -11.17 -0.25 -23.28
C LEU A 107 -10.63 0.61 -22.12
N SER A 108 -11.20 0.44 -20.94
CA SER A 108 -10.53 0.90 -19.71
C SER A 108 -9.38 -0.03 -19.37
N LEU A 109 -8.33 0.50 -18.71
CA LEU A 109 -7.11 -0.25 -18.40
C LEU A 109 -7.40 -1.57 -17.67
N TYR A 110 -8.26 -1.55 -16.62
CA TYR A 110 -8.60 -2.78 -15.89
C TYR A 110 -9.28 -3.85 -16.78
N ARG A 111 -10.05 -3.43 -17.82
CA ARG A 111 -10.65 -4.36 -18.77
C ARG A 111 -9.66 -4.92 -19.78
N TYR A 112 -8.71 -4.09 -20.18
CA TYR A 112 -7.64 -4.53 -21.08
C TYR A 112 -6.75 -5.58 -20.39
N LEU A 113 -6.35 -5.33 -19.13
CA LEU A 113 -5.49 -6.23 -18.36
C LEU A 113 -6.21 -7.50 -17.85
N GLY A 114 -7.42 -7.37 -17.32
CA GLY A 114 -8.12 -8.45 -16.62
C GLY A 114 -9.29 -9.07 -17.41
N GLY A 115 -9.59 -8.55 -18.61
CA GLY A 115 -10.66 -9.09 -19.47
C GLY A 115 -12.01 -9.14 -18.74
N THR A 116 -12.69 -10.29 -18.86
CA THR A 116 -14.01 -10.54 -18.26
C THR A 116 -13.96 -10.87 -16.76
N HIS A 117 -12.79 -11.17 -16.22
CA HIS A 117 -12.60 -11.56 -14.82
C HIS A 117 -12.38 -10.37 -13.87
N ALA A 118 -12.13 -9.16 -14.39
CA ALA A 118 -11.94 -7.94 -13.61
C ALA A 118 -13.29 -7.43 -13.06
N LEU A 119 -13.81 -8.05 -12.00
CA LEU A 119 -15.15 -7.81 -11.47
C LEU A 119 -15.18 -7.40 -9.99
N LYS A 120 -14.10 -7.61 -9.24
CA LYS A 120 -14.05 -7.35 -7.80
C LYS A 120 -13.19 -6.13 -7.49
N LEU A 121 -13.67 -5.29 -6.59
CA LEU A 121 -12.88 -4.19 -6.02
C LEU A 121 -12.09 -4.71 -4.82
N PRO A 122 -10.85 -4.22 -4.60
CA PRO A 122 -10.09 -4.59 -3.41
C PRO A 122 -10.72 -4.02 -2.14
N ALA A 123 -10.61 -4.74 -1.03
CA ALA A 123 -10.89 -4.20 0.29
C ALA A 123 -9.81 -3.17 0.68
N LEU A 124 -10.23 -2.09 1.34
CA LEU A 124 -9.35 -0.96 1.60
C LEU A 124 -8.68 -1.04 2.97
N LEU A 125 -7.38 -0.79 3.01
CA LEU A 125 -6.59 -0.49 4.20
C LEU A 125 -6.18 0.98 4.11
N ILE A 126 -6.85 1.84 4.88
CA ILE A 126 -6.76 3.29 4.75
C ILE A 126 -5.88 3.85 5.86
N LEU A 127 -4.80 4.55 5.50
CA LEU A 127 -3.86 5.13 6.47
C LEU A 127 -4.55 6.15 7.37
N ALA A 128 -4.50 5.93 8.69
CA ALA A 128 -4.95 6.86 9.71
C ALA A 128 -3.77 7.60 10.35
N ALA A 129 -2.69 6.89 10.67
CA ALA A 129 -1.50 7.48 11.28
C ALA A 129 -0.21 6.88 10.72
N ASP A 130 0.78 7.74 10.47
CA ASP A 130 2.15 7.37 10.11
C ASP A 130 3.07 7.70 11.29
N GLY A 131 3.72 6.68 11.86
CA GLY A 131 4.64 6.83 12.99
C GLY A 131 5.95 7.54 12.68
N THR A 132 6.18 7.89 11.40
CA THR A 132 7.30 8.75 11.02
C THR A 132 6.94 10.23 11.11
N ALA A 133 5.66 10.56 11.24
CA ALA A 133 5.20 11.93 11.45
C ALA A 133 5.35 12.32 12.94
N GLU A 134 6.00 13.44 13.22
CA GLU A 134 6.28 13.91 14.58
C GLU A 134 4.99 14.07 15.41
N GLU A 135 3.91 14.48 14.76
CA GLU A 135 2.61 14.70 15.38
C GLU A 135 1.92 13.45 15.92
N THR A 136 2.30 12.24 15.45
CA THR A 136 1.68 11.01 15.94
C THR A 136 2.29 10.50 17.22
N GLU A 137 3.56 10.79 17.48
CA GLU A 137 4.32 10.33 18.65
C GLU A 137 4.09 8.85 18.98
N MET A 138 4.17 7.98 18.00
CA MET A 138 4.05 6.53 18.17
C MET A 138 5.30 5.81 17.68
N ASP A 139 5.53 4.60 18.18
CA ASP A 139 6.64 3.75 17.79
C ASP A 139 6.28 2.81 16.64
N PHE A 140 5.02 2.45 16.49
CA PHE A 140 4.55 1.69 15.32
C PHE A 140 4.69 2.51 14.03
N ARG A 141 4.90 1.80 12.93
CA ARG A 141 5.11 2.45 11.64
C ARG A 141 3.84 3.05 11.07
N GLU A 142 2.72 2.29 11.09
CA GLU A 142 1.44 2.73 10.52
C GLU A 142 0.27 2.17 11.32
N LEU A 143 -0.76 3.01 11.47
CA LEU A 143 -2.10 2.57 11.85
C LEU A 143 -3.05 2.81 10.69
N MET A 144 -3.90 1.85 10.39
CA MET A 144 -4.84 1.90 9.26
C MET A 144 -6.24 1.54 9.72
N LEU A 145 -7.23 2.17 9.09
CA LEU A 145 -8.64 1.80 9.16
C LEU A 145 -8.92 0.68 8.17
N VAL A 146 -9.69 -0.32 8.60
CA VAL A 146 -10.18 -1.42 7.79
C VAL A 146 -11.72 -1.41 7.85
N PRO A 147 -12.40 -0.70 6.95
CA PRO A 147 -13.86 -0.53 6.97
C PRO A 147 -14.58 -1.78 6.44
N LYS A 148 -14.29 -2.94 7.03
CA LYS A 148 -14.73 -4.27 6.61
C LYS A 148 -16.24 -4.47 6.70
N GLY A 149 -16.91 -3.79 7.63
CA GLY A 149 -18.37 -3.84 7.78
C GLY A 149 -19.16 -2.92 6.86
N ILE A 150 -18.47 -2.12 6.03
CA ILE A 150 -19.10 -1.15 5.11
C ILE A 150 -19.03 -1.69 3.68
N SER A 151 -20.17 -1.97 3.08
CA SER A 151 -20.30 -2.71 1.82
C SER A 151 -20.00 -1.92 0.54
N SER A 152 -19.85 -0.59 0.58
CA SER A 152 -19.55 0.23 -0.58
C SER A 152 -18.24 1.00 -0.42
N VAL A 153 -17.46 1.12 -1.50
CA VAL A 153 -16.24 1.94 -1.53
C VAL A 153 -16.56 3.38 -1.16
N GLN A 154 -17.65 3.93 -1.67
CA GLN A 154 -18.11 5.27 -1.31
C GLN A 154 -18.31 5.41 0.21
N GLY A 155 -18.98 4.43 0.82
CA GLY A 155 -19.21 4.41 2.28
C GLY A 155 -17.90 4.29 3.05
N GLN A 156 -16.99 3.43 2.61
CA GLN A 156 -15.66 3.24 3.23
C GLN A 156 -14.82 4.52 3.20
N ILE A 157 -14.77 5.21 2.05
CA ILE A 157 -14.01 6.46 1.89
C ILE A 157 -14.64 7.58 2.75
N ARG A 158 -15.97 7.67 2.77
CA ARG A 158 -16.68 8.66 3.61
C ARG A 158 -16.38 8.43 5.09
N ALA A 159 -16.53 7.20 5.57
CA ALA A 159 -16.21 6.86 6.96
C ALA A 159 -14.77 7.19 7.32
N ALA A 160 -13.81 6.84 6.45
CA ALA A 160 -12.41 7.15 6.66
C ALA A 160 -12.15 8.67 6.74
N GLY A 161 -12.78 9.48 5.88
CA GLY A 161 -12.66 10.94 5.91
C GLY A 161 -13.24 11.58 7.18
N GLU A 162 -14.40 11.13 7.63
CA GLU A 162 -15.04 11.58 8.86
C GLU A 162 -14.19 11.21 10.09
N ILE A 163 -13.71 9.99 10.16
CA ILE A 163 -12.82 9.50 11.23
C ILE A 163 -11.48 10.25 11.23
N ASP A 164 -10.84 10.42 10.06
CA ASP A 164 -9.55 11.11 9.94
C ASP A 164 -9.63 12.55 10.46
N SER A 165 -10.71 13.26 10.17
CA SER A 165 -10.95 14.63 10.66
C SER A 165 -10.98 14.71 12.18
N LEU A 166 -11.76 13.83 12.82
CA LEU A 166 -11.87 13.77 14.29
C LEU A 166 -10.58 13.29 14.95
N PHE A 167 -9.93 12.31 14.35
CA PHE A 167 -8.68 11.76 14.84
C PHE A 167 -7.55 12.80 14.81
N ARG A 168 -7.39 13.56 13.71
CA ARG A 168 -6.42 14.65 13.61
C ARG A 168 -6.68 15.76 14.63
N GLU A 169 -7.94 16.09 14.91
CA GLU A 169 -8.30 17.04 15.95
C GLU A 169 -7.90 16.52 17.33
N ALA A 170 -8.15 15.23 17.61
CA ALA A 170 -7.77 14.59 18.86
C ALA A 170 -6.24 14.54 19.04
N LEU A 171 -5.47 14.25 17.98
CA LEU A 171 -4.01 14.30 18.01
C LEU A 171 -3.48 15.71 18.32
N LYS A 172 -4.02 16.75 17.66
CA LYS A 172 -3.65 18.14 17.94
C LYS A 172 -3.93 18.53 19.41
N LYS A 173 -5.08 18.14 19.95
CA LYS A 173 -5.42 18.36 21.36
C LYS A 173 -4.48 17.62 22.31
N ARG A 174 -4.08 16.41 21.94
CA ARG A 174 -3.11 15.61 22.70
C ARG A 174 -1.75 16.31 22.77
N ASN A 175 -1.25 16.81 21.65
CA ASN A 175 0.08 17.43 21.56
C ASN A 175 0.11 18.86 22.14
N GLY A 176 -0.99 19.62 22.03
CA GLY A 176 -1.09 20.97 22.57
C GLY A 176 -1.16 21.07 24.11
N ARG A 177 -1.16 19.94 24.82
CA ARG A 177 -1.22 19.87 26.29
C ARG A 177 0.10 19.42 26.93
N GLU A 178 1.22 19.74 26.30
CA GLU A 178 2.54 19.52 26.88
C GLU A 178 2.66 20.24 28.24
N GLY A 179 2.86 19.49 29.33
CA GLY A 179 3.11 20.02 30.65
C GLY A 179 2.18 19.55 31.79
N GLU A 180 1.14 18.77 31.51
CA GLU A 180 0.30 18.20 32.58
C GLU A 180 0.95 16.95 33.20
N PRO A 181 1.25 16.93 34.53
CA PRO A 181 2.03 15.86 35.18
C PRO A 181 1.38 14.48 35.20
N ASP A 182 0.05 14.40 35.12
CA ASP A 182 -0.71 13.14 35.29
C ASP A 182 -0.81 12.27 34.02
N ARG A 183 -0.35 12.77 32.87
CA ARG A 183 -0.46 12.05 31.58
C ARG A 183 0.69 11.10 31.28
N LYS A 184 1.81 11.24 31.99
CA LYS A 184 3.05 10.48 31.69
C LYS A 184 2.96 8.98 31.99
N LYS A 185 1.92 8.51 32.66
CA LYS A 185 1.83 7.11 33.15
C LYS A 185 0.72 6.26 32.57
N GLN A 186 -0.29 6.81 31.90
CA GLN A 186 -1.48 6.04 31.52
C GLN A 186 -1.58 5.62 30.05
N ASP A 187 -0.90 6.32 29.12
CA ASP A 187 -1.00 6.01 27.70
C ASP A 187 0.39 5.69 27.14
N ALA A 188 0.75 4.40 27.04
CA ALA A 188 1.84 3.95 26.17
C ALA A 188 1.67 4.58 24.78
N ALA A 189 2.77 4.98 24.13
CA ALA A 189 2.69 5.80 22.90
C ALA A 189 1.71 5.22 21.86
N ASP A 190 1.86 3.93 21.52
CA ASP A 190 1.03 3.27 20.52
C ASP A 190 -0.39 2.98 21.01
N GLY A 191 -0.54 2.48 22.23
CA GLY A 191 -1.86 2.23 22.86
C GLY A 191 -2.67 3.51 23.02
N GLY A 192 -2.03 4.62 23.35
CA GLY A 192 -2.68 5.92 23.43
C GLY A 192 -3.18 6.44 22.09
N VAL A 193 -2.44 6.19 20.99
CA VAL A 193 -2.87 6.55 19.64
C VAL A 193 -4.03 5.64 19.18
N LEU A 194 -3.97 4.33 19.45
CA LEU A 194 -5.06 3.40 19.18
C LEU A 194 -6.35 3.80 19.90
N LYS A 195 -6.27 4.20 21.17
CA LYS A 195 -7.42 4.69 21.94
C LYS A 195 -8.03 5.98 21.39
N LEU A 196 -7.18 6.89 20.87
CA LEU A 196 -7.69 8.10 20.20
C LEU A 196 -8.38 7.76 18.90
N LEU A 197 -7.83 6.80 18.14
CA LEU A 197 -8.44 6.34 16.89
C LEU A 197 -9.78 5.65 17.14
N GLU A 198 -9.87 4.78 18.15
CA GLU A 198 -11.12 4.13 18.57
C GLU A 198 -12.19 5.16 18.91
N LYS A 199 -11.86 6.17 19.73
CA LYS A 199 -12.78 7.27 20.05
C LYS A 199 -13.22 8.06 18.84
N ALA A 200 -12.31 8.32 17.89
CA ALA A 200 -12.67 9.01 16.66
C ALA A 200 -13.65 8.19 15.80
N VAL A 201 -13.51 6.85 15.78
CA VAL A 201 -14.47 5.95 15.12
C VAL A 201 -15.83 6.06 15.77
N GLU A 202 -15.91 6.01 17.11
CA GLU A 202 -17.17 6.10 17.86
C GLU A 202 -17.83 7.48 17.71
N GLU A 203 -17.06 8.58 17.81
CA GLU A 203 -17.50 9.95 17.63
C GLU A 203 -18.03 10.22 16.21
N ALA A 204 -17.46 9.54 15.20
CA ALA A 204 -17.96 9.56 13.82
C ALA A 204 -19.25 8.74 13.63
N GLY A 205 -19.70 8.03 14.66
CA GLY A 205 -20.94 7.26 14.65
C GLY A 205 -20.81 5.83 14.10
N TYR A 206 -19.57 5.32 13.95
CA TYR A 206 -19.32 3.96 13.49
C TYR A 206 -19.04 3.01 14.64
N GLN A 207 -19.36 1.72 14.45
CA GLN A 207 -19.13 0.67 15.43
C GLN A 207 -17.74 0.05 15.28
N CYS A 208 -16.87 0.32 16.26
CA CYS A 208 -15.54 -0.28 16.32
C CYS A 208 -15.63 -1.79 16.53
N GLY A 209 -14.87 -2.56 15.76
CA GLY A 209 -14.91 -4.03 15.80
C GLY A 209 -16.07 -4.69 15.05
N LYS A 210 -16.96 -3.89 14.43
CA LYS A 210 -18.07 -4.38 13.59
C LYS A 210 -18.05 -3.75 12.20
N GLU A 211 -18.03 -2.43 12.12
CA GLU A 211 -17.95 -1.70 10.85
C GLU A 211 -16.52 -1.33 10.51
N ILE A 212 -15.76 -0.88 11.51
CA ILE A 212 -14.36 -0.46 11.38
C ILE A 212 -13.49 -1.35 12.26
N PHE A 213 -12.48 -1.94 11.64
CA PHE A 213 -11.36 -2.63 12.27
C PHE A 213 -10.08 -1.84 12.07
N PHE A 214 -9.00 -2.26 12.74
CA PHE A 214 -7.68 -1.65 12.58
C PHE A 214 -6.71 -2.64 11.93
N ALA A 215 -5.76 -2.10 11.17
CA ALA A 215 -4.54 -2.79 10.79
C ALA A 215 -3.35 -2.02 11.38
N VAL A 216 -2.39 -2.75 11.89
CA VAL A 216 -1.19 -2.21 12.52
C VAL A 216 0.04 -2.72 11.80
N ASN A 217 0.85 -1.80 11.28
CA ASN A 217 2.21 -2.10 10.90
C ASN A 217 3.12 -1.72 12.07
N ALA A 218 3.61 -2.71 12.81
CA ALA A 218 4.49 -2.46 13.94
C ALA A 218 5.86 -1.96 13.47
N GLY A 219 6.31 -2.36 12.28
CA GLY A 219 7.62 -2.01 11.74
C GLY A 219 8.74 -2.39 12.69
N ALA A 220 8.60 -3.53 13.40
CA ALA A 220 9.47 -3.92 14.52
C ALA A 220 10.94 -4.07 14.12
N GLY A 221 11.22 -4.32 12.84
CA GLY A 221 12.59 -4.33 12.35
C GLY A 221 13.35 -3.00 12.55
N ARG A 222 12.64 -1.86 12.58
CA ARG A 222 13.22 -0.53 12.87
C ARG A 222 13.55 -0.36 14.34
N LEU A 223 12.79 -1.03 15.20
CA LEU A 223 12.92 -0.94 16.65
C LEU A 223 13.99 -1.90 17.18
N TYR A 224 14.32 -2.93 16.39
CA TYR A 224 15.23 -4.00 16.82
C TYR A 224 16.68 -3.57 16.79
N GLU A 225 17.37 -3.72 17.92
CA GLU A 225 18.80 -3.52 18.03
C GLU A 225 19.53 -4.87 18.04
N LYS A 226 20.24 -5.14 16.96
CA LYS A 226 20.92 -6.44 16.77
C LYS A 226 21.97 -6.78 17.85
N GLN A 227 22.64 -5.76 18.42
CA GLN A 227 23.71 -5.97 19.40
C GLN A 227 23.17 -6.42 20.76
N SER A 228 22.05 -5.88 21.20
CA SER A 228 21.44 -6.17 22.51
C SER A 228 20.29 -7.17 22.43
N GLY A 229 19.75 -7.44 21.23
CA GLY A 229 18.63 -8.35 21.01
C GLY A 229 17.27 -7.82 21.53
N VAL A 230 17.15 -6.51 21.74
CA VAL A 230 15.94 -5.86 22.25
C VAL A 230 15.29 -4.92 21.24
N TYR A 231 14.03 -4.63 21.44
CA TYR A 231 13.26 -3.65 20.68
C TYR A 231 13.19 -2.35 21.47
N ARG A 232 13.63 -1.23 20.87
CA ARG A 232 13.62 0.10 21.48
C ARG A 232 12.39 0.88 21.07
N PHE A 233 11.75 1.53 22.04
CA PHE A 233 10.53 2.33 21.86
C PHE A 233 10.85 3.81 22.16
N PRO A 234 11.38 4.56 21.18
CA PRO A 234 11.82 5.94 21.41
C PRO A 234 10.67 6.90 21.69
N ALA A 235 9.49 6.75 21.06
CA ALA A 235 8.35 7.61 21.33
C ALA A 235 7.80 7.38 22.74
N GLU A 236 7.64 6.12 23.14
CA GLU A 236 7.24 5.77 24.51
C GLU A 236 8.27 6.24 25.53
N SER A 237 9.57 6.09 25.24
CA SER A 237 10.66 6.56 26.10
C SER A 237 10.61 8.05 26.35
N ARG A 238 10.37 8.87 25.32
CA ARG A 238 10.19 10.31 25.45
C ARG A 238 9.01 10.66 26.36
N ARG A 239 7.89 9.97 26.20
CA ARG A 239 6.67 10.21 26.99
C ARG A 239 6.83 9.81 28.44
N CYS A 240 7.45 8.65 28.71
CA CYS A 240 7.64 8.14 30.08
C CYS A 240 8.82 8.83 30.80
N GLY A 241 9.69 9.51 30.07
CA GLY A 241 10.91 10.12 30.61
C GLY A 241 11.96 9.10 31.04
N GLN A 242 11.87 7.86 30.57
CA GLN A 242 12.81 6.77 30.82
C GLN A 242 12.93 5.88 29.58
N ARG A 243 14.06 5.20 29.45
CA ARG A 243 14.29 4.26 28.35
C ARG A 243 13.32 3.09 28.43
N VAL A 244 12.58 2.86 27.35
CA VAL A 244 11.65 1.73 27.19
C VAL A 244 12.23 0.78 26.15
N GLU A 245 12.48 -0.43 26.57
CA GLU A 245 12.96 -1.52 25.75
C GLU A 245 12.10 -2.76 26.05
N ARG A 246 11.96 -3.64 25.06
CA ARG A 246 11.25 -4.91 25.21
C ARG A 246 12.10 -6.04 24.63
N SER A 247 12.15 -7.15 25.35
CA SER A 247 12.62 -8.42 24.79
C SER A 247 11.63 -8.91 23.72
N ARG A 248 11.98 -9.98 23.02
CA ARG A 248 11.06 -10.68 22.10
C ARG A 248 9.76 -11.07 22.79
N GLU A 249 9.87 -11.72 23.94
CA GLU A 249 8.74 -12.21 24.74
C GLU A 249 7.83 -11.06 25.20
N GLU A 250 8.44 -9.98 25.70
CA GLU A 250 7.71 -8.79 26.13
C GLU A 250 7.00 -8.09 24.97
N LEU A 251 7.61 -8.07 23.77
CA LEU A 251 6.96 -7.50 22.59
C LEU A 251 5.79 -8.38 22.12
N ILE A 252 5.94 -9.71 22.14
CA ILE A 252 4.86 -10.66 21.85
C ILE A 252 3.69 -10.46 22.81
N GLU A 253 3.95 -10.33 24.11
CA GLU A 253 2.91 -10.06 25.11
C GLU A 253 2.23 -8.72 24.89
N TYR A 254 3.02 -7.67 24.59
CA TYR A 254 2.50 -6.35 24.29
C TYR A 254 1.55 -6.35 23.09
N LEU A 255 1.96 -6.97 21.97
CA LEU A 255 1.13 -7.07 20.76
C LEU A 255 -0.11 -7.93 21.01
N THR A 256 0.05 -9.04 21.74
CA THR A 256 -1.07 -9.93 22.13
C THR A 256 -2.10 -9.18 22.97
N ARG A 257 -1.66 -8.35 23.92
CA ARG A 257 -2.55 -7.50 24.72
C ARG A 257 -3.29 -6.50 23.85
N LEU A 258 -2.58 -5.74 23.00
CA LEU A 258 -3.20 -4.74 22.11
C LEU A 258 -4.26 -5.35 21.18
N THR A 259 -3.99 -6.53 20.62
CA THR A 259 -4.98 -7.23 19.79
C THR A 259 -6.20 -7.73 20.58
N GLY A 260 -6.10 -7.80 21.90
CA GLY A 260 -7.24 -8.10 22.77
C GLY A 260 -8.04 -6.89 23.18
N GLU A 261 -7.37 -5.75 23.36
CA GLU A 261 -7.98 -4.49 23.76
C GLU A 261 -8.65 -3.79 22.58
N TYR A 262 -8.07 -3.89 21.37
CA TYR A 262 -8.52 -3.19 20.15
C TYR A 262 -8.90 -4.18 19.04
N PRO A 263 -9.82 -3.85 18.15
CA PRO A 263 -10.24 -4.70 17.03
C PRO A 263 -9.22 -4.71 15.90
N ILE A 264 -8.00 -5.16 16.19
CA ILE A 264 -6.92 -5.28 15.23
C ILE A 264 -7.14 -6.55 14.40
N SER A 265 -7.40 -6.39 13.10
CA SER A 265 -7.63 -7.51 12.17
C SER A 265 -6.39 -7.90 11.37
N LEU A 266 -5.36 -7.06 11.36
CA LEU A 266 -4.10 -7.31 10.65
C LEU A 266 -2.93 -6.75 11.46
N LEU A 267 -1.90 -7.58 11.65
CA LEU A 267 -0.57 -7.17 12.15
C LEU A 267 0.46 -7.39 11.05
N GLU A 268 1.21 -6.35 10.76
CA GLU A 268 2.32 -6.33 9.80
C GLU A 268 3.62 -6.04 10.53
N ASP A 269 4.70 -6.71 10.11
CA ASP A 269 6.05 -6.58 10.69
C ASP A 269 6.06 -6.57 12.22
N PRO A 270 5.42 -7.57 12.88
CA PRO A 270 5.24 -7.58 14.34
C PRO A 270 6.54 -7.80 15.10
N LEU A 271 7.52 -8.46 14.47
CA LEU A 271 8.83 -8.76 15.01
C LEU A 271 9.91 -8.56 13.94
N TYR A 272 11.19 -8.65 14.33
CA TYR A 272 12.28 -8.66 13.37
C TYR A 272 12.11 -9.81 12.38
N ARG A 273 12.19 -9.52 11.08
CA ARG A 273 11.81 -10.44 9.99
C ARG A 273 12.54 -11.78 9.99
N GLU A 274 13.75 -11.83 10.57
CA GLU A 274 14.56 -13.07 10.67
C GLU A 274 14.16 -13.91 11.90
N ASP A 275 13.38 -13.36 12.84
CA ASP A 275 12.88 -14.07 14.02
C ASP A 275 11.64 -14.90 13.69
N ARG A 276 11.84 -15.98 12.93
CA ARG A 276 10.76 -16.88 12.51
C ARG A 276 10.08 -17.58 13.68
N GLU A 277 10.84 -17.92 14.72
CA GLU A 277 10.32 -18.59 15.91
C GLU A 277 9.39 -17.67 16.71
N GLY A 278 9.81 -16.43 16.93
CA GLY A 278 8.97 -15.43 17.61
C GLY A 278 7.69 -15.12 16.84
N ILE A 279 7.76 -15.04 15.50
CA ILE A 279 6.58 -14.85 14.65
C ILE A 279 5.61 -16.03 14.80
N GLN A 280 6.08 -17.28 14.79
CA GLN A 280 5.25 -18.47 15.00
C GLN A 280 4.64 -18.52 16.40
N GLU A 281 5.41 -18.12 17.44
CA GLU A 281 4.89 -18.03 18.80
C GLU A 281 3.75 -17.01 18.91
N LEU A 282 3.94 -15.81 18.33
CA LEU A 282 2.90 -14.79 18.29
C LEU A 282 1.65 -15.28 17.55
N GLU A 283 1.82 -15.92 16.39
CA GLU A 283 0.73 -16.50 15.61
C GLU A 283 -0.09 -17.48 16.46
N LYS A 284 0.60 -18.42 17.13
CA LYS A 284 -0.05 -19.39 18.00
C LYS A 284 -0.82 -18.71 19.13
N LYS A 285 -0.23 -17.72 19.83
CA LYS A 285 -0.92 -16.97 20.89
C LYS A 285 -2.16 -16.23 20.38
N LEU A 286 -2.14 -15.76 19.13
CA LEU A 286 -3.28 -15.08 18.51
C LEU A 286 -4.36 -16.08 18.07
N GLU A 287 -4.01 -17.30 17.66
CA GLU A 287 -4.94 -18.36 17.27
C GLU A 287 -5.65 -18.97 18.46
N ASP A 288 -4.98 -19.14 19.60
CA ASP A 288 -5.54 -19.72 20.82
C ASP A 288 -6.63 -18.85 21.50
N ARG A 289 -6.97 -17.70 20.93
CA ARG A 289 -8.02 -16.81 21.43
C ARG A 289 -9.37 -17.11 20.77
N GLU A 290 -10.45 -17.09 21.55
CA GLU A 290 -11.82 -17.36 21.09
C GLU A 290 -12.27 -16.46 19.92
N ASP A 291 -11.71 -15.23 19.80
CA ASP A 291 -12.00 -14.27 18.72
C ASP A 291 -11.09 -14.40 17.46
N CYS A 292 -10.46 -15.54 17.29
CA CYS A 292 -9.35 -15.74 16.35
C CYS A 292 -9.68 -15.63 14.86
N GLU A 293 -10.94 -15.82 14.45
CA GLU A 293 -11.35 -15.78 13.03
C GLU A 293 -11.11 -14.43 12.33
N LYS A 294 -10.89 -13.38 13.12
CA LYS A 294 -10.79 -11.99 12.62
C LYS A 294 -9.38 -11.41 12.61
N LYS A 295 -8.38 -12.15 13.10
CA LYS A 295 -7.00 -11.64 13.25
C LYS A 295 -6.05 -12.37 12.33
N THR A 296 -5.31 -11.61 11.56
CA THR A 296 -4.32 -12.12 10.61
C THR A 296 -2.95 -11.54 10.92
N VAL A 297 -1.95 -12.40 11.06
CA VAL A 297 -0.55 -11.99 11.08
C VAL A 297 0.02 -12.13 9.67
N LEU A 298 0.75 -11.12 9.22
CA LEU A 298 1.31 -11.09 7.87
C LEU A 298 2.27 -12.29 7.64
N GLY A 299 2.22 -12.83 6.44
CA GLY A 299 3.08 -13.93 5.99
C GLY A 299 2.44 -15.32 6.03
N ARG A 300 1.36 -15.51 6.78
CA ARG A 300 0.66 -16.79 6.84
C ARG A 300 -0.54 -16.85 5.88
N ARG A 301 -1.40 -15.83 5.89
CA ARG A 301 -2.63 -15.79 5.07
C ARG A 301 -2.58 -14.76 3.95
N SER A 302 -1.72 -13.76 4.04
CA SER A 302 -1.61 -12.69 3.05
C SER A 302 -0.15 -12.36 2.73
N VAL A 303 0.13 -12.06 1.47
CA VAL A 303 1.43 -11.58 0.98
C VAL A 303 1.29 -10.12 0.58
N MET A 304 2.21 -9.30 1.03
CA MET A 304 2.30 -7.91 0.59
C MET A 304 3.14 -7.81 -0.67
N ILE A 305 2.63 -7.06 -1.63
CA ILE A 305 3.36 -6.71 -2.85
C ILE A 305 3.62 -5.20 -2.81
N ASP A 306 4.88 -4.82 -2.76
CA ASP A 306 5.31 -3.43 -2.88
C ASP A 306 5.49 -3.09 -4.37
N PRO A 307 4.77 -2.11 -4.92
CA PRO A 307 4.95 -1.69 -6.32
C PRO A 307 6.38 -1.27 -6.65
N GLY A 308 7.14 -0.82 -5.67
CA GLY A 308 8.54 -0.46 -5.85
C GLY A 308 9.50 -1.64 -6.03
N GLU A 309 9.02 -2.87 -5.89
CA GLU A 309 9.76 -4.10 -6.18
C GLU A 309 9.34 -4.73 -7.52
N ILE A 310 8.43 -4.09 -8.27
CA ILE A 310 7.83 -4.59 -9.51
C ILE A 310 8.38 -3.83 -10.71
N TYR A 311 8.90 -4.54 -11.69
CA TYR A 311 9.41 -3.95 -12.93
C TYR A 311 8.33 -3.73 -13.99
N THR A 312 7.30 -4.59 -14.03
CA THR A 312 6.31 -4.58 -15.11
C THR A 312 4.93 -5.04 -14.63
N LEU A 313 3.90 -4.78 -15.41
CA LEU A 313 2.55 -5.31 -15.17
C LEU A 313 2.49 -6.84 -15.34
N THR A 314 3.31 -7.41 -16.23
CA THR A 314 3.42 -8.87 -16.40
C THR A 314 3.99 -9.50 -15.14
N GLU A 315 5.09 -8.99 -14.58
CA GLU A 315 5.64 -9.47 -13.31
C GLU A 315 4.61 -9.38 -12.17
N LEU A 316 3.87 -8.27 -12.09
CA LEU A 316 2.81 -8.12 -11.08
C LEU A 316 1.75 -9.20 -11.23
N SER A 317 1.28 -9.46 -12.46
CA SER A 317 0.29 -10.48 -12.77
C SER A 317 0.78 -11.89 -12.39
N GLU A 318 2.03 -12.20 -12.71
CA GLU A 318 2.66 -13.49 -12.38
C GLU A 318 2.79 -13.68 -10.86
N ARG A 319 3.26 -12.66 -10.12
CA ARG A 319 3.32 -12.70 -8.65
C ARG A 319 1.95 -12.90 -8.02
N VAL A 320 0.93 -12.22 -8.54
CA VAL A 320 -0.46 -12.39 -8.07
C VAL A 320 -0.93 -13.83 -8.29
N ARG A 321 -0.68 -14.41 -9.46
CA ARG A 321 -1.02 -15.79 -9.77
C ARG A 321 -0.33 -16.78 -8.83
N GLU A 322 0.99 -16.67 -8.67
CA GLU A 322 1.77 -17.55 -7.79
C GLU A 322 1.27 -17.54 -6.34
N VAL A 323 0.98 -16.35 -5.79
CA VAL A 323 0.48 -16.21 -4.43
C VAL A 323 -0.93 -16.79 -4.29
N THR A 324 -1.78 -16.57 -5.29
CA THR A 324 -3.16 -17.11 -5.31
C THR A 324 -3.17 -18.64 -5.41
N GLU A 325 -2.29 -19.23 -6.21
CA GLU A 325 -2.12 -20.69 -6.31
C GLU A 325 -1.68 -21.32 -4.98
N GLN A 326 -0.98 -20.57 -4.13
CA GLN A 326 -0.64 -20.97 -2.75
C GLN A 326 -1.82 -20.83 -1.78
N GLY A 327 -2.99 -20.37 -2.21
CA GLY A 327 -4.17 -20.13 -1.37
C GLY A 327 -4.01 -18.95 -0.41
N LYS A 328 -3.10 -18.01 -0.70
CA LYS A 328 -2.86 -16.83 0.13
C LYS A 328 -3.57 -15.59 -0.42
N GLY A 329 -3.98 -14.70 0.48
CA GLY A 329 -4.46 -13.37 0.13
C GLY A 329 -3.31 -12.46 -0.35
N ILE A 330 -3.67 -11.37 -1.04
CA ILE A 330 -2.71 -10.40 -1.54
C ILE A 330 -3.11 -9.01 -1.08
N ILE A 331 -2.13 -8.27 -0.59
CA ILE A 331 -2.25 -6.85 -0.24
C ILE A 331 -1.30 -6.07 -1.15
N LEU A 332 -1.84 -5.25 -2.05
CA LEU A 332 -1.04 -4.31 -2.83
C LEU A 332 -0.74 -3.10 -1.96
N CYS A 333 0.54 -2.86 -1.72
CA CYS A 333 0.98 -1.75 -0.89
C CYS A 333 0.92 -0.43 -1.64
N ARG A 334 0.78 0.66 -0.90
CA ARG A 334 1.11 1.99 -1.39
C ARG A 334 2.61 2.23 -1.28
N GLN A 335 3.15 3.06 -2.14
CA GLN A 335 4.46 3.65 -1.93
C GLN A 335 4.35 4.78 -0.89
N ARG A 336 5.44 5.10 -0.20
CA ARG A 336 5.45 6.17 0.82
C ARG A 336 5.15 7.54 0.22
N LYS A 337 5.64 7.76 -0.99
CA LYS A 337 5.38 8.92 -1.83
C LYS A 337 4.83 8.41 -3.15
N GLU A 338 3.91 9.11 -3.73
CA GLU A 338 3.17 8.65 -4.88
C GLU A 338 3.02 9.77 -5.91
N THR A 339 2.72 9.41 -7.13
CA THR A 339 2.30 10.33 -8.18
C THR A 339 0.77 10.39 -8.26
N GLU A 340 0.24 11.23 -9.15
CA GLU A 340 -1.18 11.29 -9.49
C GLU A 340 -1.69 10.08 -10.28
N ASP A 341 -0.84 9.10 -10.56
CA ASP A 341 -1.21 7.93 -11.35
C ASP A 341 -2.06 6.93 -10.53
N ALA A 342 -3.13 6.43 -11.14
CA ALA A 342 -4.03 5.45 -10.55
C ALA A 342 -4.00 4.07 -11.27
N ALA A 343 -3.01 3.79 -12.13
CA ALA A 343 -2.96 2.53 -12.88
C ALA A 343 -2.92 1.30 -11.98
N LEU A 344 -2.26 1.39 -10.82
CA LEU A 344 -2.19 0.28 -9.87
C LEU A 344 -3.57 -0.08 -9.27
N VAL A 345 -4.51 0.86 -9.24
CA VAL A 345 -5.91 0.56 -8.88
C VAL A 345 -6.57 -0.27 -9.97
N ASP A 346 -6.34 0.08 -11.24
CA ASP A 346 -6.82 -0.72 -12.37
C ASP A 346 -6.20 -2.12 -12.38
N ALA A 347 -4.89 -2.22 -12.14
CA ALA A 347 -4.17 -3.49 -12.06
C ALA A 347 -4.68 -4.36 -10.88
N ALA A 348 -4.95 -3.76 -9.71
CA ALA A 348 -5.51 -4.48 -8.58
C ALA A 348 -6.87 -5.12 -8.92
N VAL A 349 -7.75 -4.38 -9.60
CA VAL A 349 -9.05 -4.91 -10.06
C VAL A 349 -8.86 -5.93 -11.17
N ALA A 350 -7.94 -5.70 -12.11
CA ALA A 350 -7.68 -6.58 -13.24
C ALA A 350 -7.19 -7.97 -12.80
N PHE A 351 -6.27 -7.99 -11.85
CA PHE A 351 -5.63 -9.21 -11.38
C PHE A 351 -6.32 -9.84 -10.17
N GLY A 352 -7.43 -9.25 -9.70
CA GLY A 352 -8.21 -9.79 -8.58
C GLY A 352 -7.51 -9.69 -7.24
N ILE A 353 -6.67 -8.66 -7.03
CA ILE A 353 -5.99 -8.40 -5.76
C ILE A 353 -7.04 -8.11 -4.67
N GLY A 354 -7.00 -8.89 -3.60
CA GLY A 354 -8.06 -8.86 -2.57
C GLY A 354 -8.06 -7.61 -1.71
N GLN A 355 -6.89 -7.01 -1.45
CA GLN A 355 -6.75 -5.86 -0.56
C GLN A 355 -5.76 -4.83 -1.12
N MET A 356 -5.98 -3.55 -0.81
CA MET A 356 -5.11 -2.45 -1.22
C MET A 356 -4.87 -1.47 -0.09
N LYS A 357 -3.60 -1.17 0.20
CA LYS A 357 -3.22 -0.08 1.10
C LYS A 357 -3.29 1.24 0.37
N LEU A 358 -3.93 2.22 0.99
CA LEU A 358 -4.07 3.58 0.47
C LEU A 358 -3.67 4.61 1.52
N GLY A 359 -3.22 5.77 1.06
CA GLY A 359 -2.93 6.91 1.91
C GLY A 359 -4.16 7.48 2.61
N SER A 360 -3.96 8.45 3.51
CA SER A 360 -5.05 9.16 4.17
C SER A 360 -5.93 9.90 3.14
N PRO A 361 -7.26 9.96 3.33
CA PRO A 361 -8.17 10.68 2.44
C PRO A 361 -7.85 12.16 2.25
N GLY A 362 -7.11 12.76 3.18
CA GLY A 362 -6.68 14.15 3.13
C GLY A 362 -5.48 14.42 2.19
N CYS A 363 -4.87 13.39 1.60
CA CYS A 363 -3.73 13.51 0.68
C CYS A 363 -4.21 13.46 -0.78
N LEU A 364 -3.69 14.36 -1.62
CA LEU A 364 -4.14 14.46 -3.02
C LEU A 364 -3.82 13.19 -3.82
N GLU A 365 -2.63 12.64 -3.66
CA GLU A 365 -2.20 11.40 -4.32
C GLU A 365 -3.07 10.18 -3.94
N ALA A 366 -3.57 10.15 -2.71
CA ALA A 366 -4.54 9.14 -2.30
C ALA A 366 -5.94 9.42 -2.88
N ALA A 367 -6.37 10.69 -2.91
CA ALA A 367 -7.66 11.09 -3.46
C ALA A 367 -7.83 10.70 -4.93
N VAL A 368 -6.77 10.77 -5.73
CA VAL A 368 -6.80 10.31 -7.14
C VAL A 368 -7.15 8.81 -7.22
N LYS A 369 -6.58 7.99 -6.35
CA LYS A 369 -6.84 6.54 -6.29
C LYS A 369 -8.25 6.26 -5.76
N TYR A 370 -8.71 6.98 -4.75
CA TYR A 370 -10.10 6.91 -4.28
C TYR A 370 -11.09 7.29 -5.38
N ASN A 371 -10.83 8.37 -6.10
CA ASN A 371 -11.68 8.79 -7.23
C ASN A 371 -11.70 7.72 -8.34
N ARG A 372 -10.58 7.01 -8.54
CA ARG A 372 -10.56 5.89 -9.48
C ARG A 372 -11.41 4.72 -9.01
N LEU A 373 -11.30 4.34 -7.75
CA LEU A 373 -12.12 3.29 -7.13
C LEU A 373 -13.62 3.62 -7.21
N LEU A 374 -14.03 4.85 -6.91
CA LEU A 374 -15.43 5.31 -7.04
C LEU A 374 -15.95 5.15 -8.48
N LYS A 375 -15.16 5.55 -9.48
CA LYS A 375 -15.51 5.35 -10.89
C LYS A 375 -15.60 3.87 -11.28
N LEU A 376 -14.78 3.01 -10.67
CA LEU A 376 -14.84 1.58 -10.90
C LEU A 376 -16.05 0.96 -10.21
N GLU A 377 -16.39 1.38 -8.98
CA GLU A 377 -17.60 0.94 -8.26
C GLU A 377 -18.87 1.26 -9.06
N GLU A 378 -18.96 2.46 -9.63
CA GLU A 378 -20.08 2.85 -10.48
C GLU A 378 -20.22 1.94 -11.71
N LYS A 379 -19.07 1.60 -12.36
CA LYS A 379 -19.05 0.78 -13.58
C LYS A 379 -19.30 -0.70 -13.34
N LEU A 380 -18.81 -1.24 -12.22
CA LEU A 380 -18.90 -2.66 -11.88
C LEU A 380 -20.19 -3.03 -11.14
N GLY A 381 -20.96 -2.03 -10.72
CA GLY A 381 -22.03 -2.24 -9.74
C GLY A 381 -21.44 -2.50 -8.35
N LYS A 382 -22.25 -2.41 -7.28
CA LYS A 382 -21.83 -2.47 -5.88
C LYS A 382 -21.31 -3.85 -5.41
N SER A 383 -20.46 -4.49 -6.20
CA SER A 383 -19.86 -5.78 -5.86
C SER A 383 -18.48 -5.57 -5.24
N LEU A 384 -18.44 -5.24 -3.96
CA LEU A 384 -17.23 -5.42 -3.18
C LEU A 384 -16.93 -6.92 -3.04
N GLY A 385 -15.69 -7.31 -3.24
CA GLY A 385 -15.23 -8.62 -2.81
C GLY A 385 -15.36 -8.72 -1.30
N THR A 386 -16.45 -9.31 -0.83
CA THR A 386 -16.72 -9.53 0.60
C THR A 386 -15.87 -10.66 1.20
N ASP A 387 -15.09 -11.33 0.36
CA ASP A 387 -14.19 -12.40 0.80
C ASP A 387 -12.82 -11.81 1.18
N CYS A 388 -12.78 -11.15 2.34
CA CYS A 388 -11.54 -11.00 3.09
C CYS A 388 -11.39 -12.28 3.93
N PRO A 389 -10.34 -13.11 3.71
CA PRO A 389 -10.07 -14.27 4.57
C PRO A 389 -9.85 -13.85 6.02
#